data_578a66e4e3d83cc4d24d34c5711b6a3c
#
_entry.id   578a66e4e3d83cc4d24d34c5711b6a3c
#
_cell.length_a   1.000
_cell.length_b   1.000
_cell.length_c   1.000
_cell.angle_alpha   90.00
_cell.angle_beta   90.00
_cell.angle_gamma   90.00
#
_symmetry.space_group_name_H-M   'P 1'
#
loop_
_entity.id
_entity.type
_entity.pdbx_description
1 polymer ?
#
loop_
_entity_poly.entity_id
_entity_poly.type
_entity_poly.pdbx_seq_one_letter_code
_entity_poly.pdbx_strand_id
1 'polypeptide(L)'
;MNTREPENLRIVKEKYRILREHLKETNNEEFEMLQKPIPITAHTRTETIGYNTNKGQEIGLCISGDTNKIMHVLIHELAHSTIKEYDHSDKYWDKYNKLIQICKELGIYEPITQKTKFCGKDVQDK
;
A
#
# COMPACT_ATOMS: atom_id res chain seq x y z
N MET A 1 26.63 8.71 -11.83
CA MET A 1 25.74 7.77 -12.49
C MET A 1 24.33 7.93 -11.98
N ASN A 2 23.38 8.14 -12.86
CA ASN A 2 22.00 8.36 -12.46
C ASN A 2 21.27 7.03 -12.36
N THR A 3 20.85 6.69 -11.16
CA THR A 3 20.02 5.53 -10.95
C THR A 3 18.57 5.96 -11.18
N ARG A 4 17.96 5.46 -12.23
CA ARG A 4 16.55 5.74 -12.48
C ARG A 4 15.69 4.90 -11.55
N GLU A 5 14.71 5.54 -10.96
CA GLU A 5 13.69 4.83 -10.22
C GLU A 5 12.89 3.94 -11.18
N PRO A 6 12.66 2.66 -10.84
CA PRO A 6 11.84 1.81 -11.71
C PRO A 6 10.48 2.43 -11.98
N GLU A 7 9.99 2.25 -13.21
CA GLU A 7 8.73 2.86 -13.65
C GLU A 7 7.55 2.47 -12.76
N ASN A 8 7.44 1.19 -12.41
CA ASN A 8 6.34 0.73 -11.57
C ASN A 8 6.39 1.33 -10.16
N LEU A 9 7.58 1.54 -9.60
CA LEU A 9 7.73 2.21 -8.31
C LEU A 9 7.34 3.68 -8.42
N ARG A 10 7.75 4.34 -9.49
CA ARG A 10 7.38 5.74 -9.75
C ARG A 10 5.85 5.91 -9.80
N ILE A 11 5.18 5.01 -10.52
CA ILE A 11 3.73 5.05 -10.65
C ILE A 11 3.06 4.82 -9.29
N VAL A 12 3.56 3.86 -8.52
CA VAL A 12 3.00 3.56 -7.20
C VAL A 12 3.17 4.75 -6.25
N LYS A 13 4.34 5.40 -6.28
CA LYS A 13 4.58 6.60 -5.47
C LYS A 13 3.64 7.73 -5.84
N GLU A 14 3.36 7.89 -7.14
CA GLU A 14 2.40 8.91 -7.61
C GLU A 14 0.99 8.59 -7.12
N LYS A 15 0.57 7.34 -7.21
CA LYS A 15 -0.73 6.91 -6.69
C LYS A 15 -0.82 7.13 -5.17
N TYR A 16 0.26 6.85 -4.46
CA TYR A 16 0.32 7.09 -3.02
C TYR A 16 0.19 8.59 -2.72
N ARG A 17 0.83 9.44 -3.51
CA ARG A 17 0.70 10.89 -3.36
C ARG A 17 -0.75 11.32 -3.55
N ILE A 18 -1.42 10.79 -4.56
CA ILE A 18 -2.84 11.08 -4.82
C ILE A 18 -3.69 10.71 -3.61
N LEU A 19 -3.45 9.55 -3.03
CA LEU A 19 -4.16 9.11 -1.82
C LEU A 19 -3.94 10.09 -0.67
N ARG A 20 -2.70 10.47 -0.40
CA ARG A 20 -2.39 11.40 0.69
C ARG A 20 -3.06 12.76 0.49
N GLU A 21 -3.04 13.26 -0.74
CA GLU A 21 -3.67 14.55 -1.05
C GLU A 21 -5.17 14.50 -0.84
N HIS A 22 -5.80 13.40 -1.25
CA HIS A 22 -7.24 13.19 -1.04
C HIS A 22 -7.59 13.19 0.45
N LEU A 23 -6.79 12.48 1.26
CA LEU A 23 -7.02 12.41 2.70
C LEU A 23 -6.89 13.79 3.36
N LYS A 24 -5.96 14.62 2.88
CA LYS A 24 -5.80 16.00 3.36
C LYS A 24 -6.98 16.87 2.95
N GLU A 25 -7.38 16.80 1.68
CA GLU A 25 -8.46 17.62 1.13
C GLU A 25 -9.80 17.31 1.79
N THR A 26 -10.04 16.05 2.10
CA THR A 26 -11.29 15.65 2.77
C THR A 26 -11.21 15.75 4.28
N ASN A 27 -10.05 16.16 4.82
CA ASN A 27 -9.81 16.28 6.26
C ASN A 27 -10.20 14.97 6.98
N ASN A 28 -9.72 13.86 6.45
CA ASN A 28 -10.08 12.52 6.92
C ASN A 28 -9.38 12.22 8.26
N GLU A 29 -10.09 12.35 9.35
CA GLU A 29 -9.53 12.14 10.69
C GLU A 29 -9.18 10.68 10.96
N GLU A 30 -9.94 9.75 10.38
CA GLU A 30 -9.70 8.32 10.57
C GLU A 30 -8.31 7.92 10.06
N PHE A 31 -7.85 8.53 8.97
CA PHE A 31 -6.56 8.23 8.36
C PHE A 31 -5.59 9.39 8.46
N GLU A 32 -5.72 10.20 9.49
CA GLU A 32 -4.84 11.34 9.70
C GLU A 32 -3.36 10.95 9.70
N MET A 33 -3.03 9.81 10.29
CA MET A 33 -1.65 9.30 10.35
C MET A 33 -1.08 8.99 8.96
N LEU A 34 -1.94 8.79 7.96
CA LEU A 34 -1.50 8.51 6.60
C LEU A 34 -1.32 9.76 5.74
N GLN A 35 -1.64 10.94 6.27
CA GLN A 35 -1.45 12.19 5.53
C GLN A 35 0.02 12.57 5.43
N LYS A 36 0.85 12.08 6.33
CA LYS A 36 2.30 12.31 6.28
C LYS A 36 2.94 11.24 5.39
N PRO A 37 3.90 11.61 4.53
CA PRO A 37 4.54 10.62 3.69
C PRO A 37 5.37 9.62 4.51
N ILE A 38 5.20 8.35 4.19
CA ILE A 38 6.00 7.27 4.76
C ILE A 38 7.04 6.88 3.72
N PRO A 39 8.33 6.80 4.06
CA PRO A 39 9.34 6.38 3.10
C PRO A 39 9.03 5.00 2.52
N ILE A 40 9.09 4.90 1.20
CA ILE A 40 8.84 3.65 0.48
C ILE A 40 10.14 3.20 -0.16
N THR A 41 10.56 1.98 0.14
CA THR A 41 11.70 1.34 -0.48
C THR A 41 11.23 0.18 -1.33
N ALA A 42 12.05 -0.21 -2.31
CA ALA A 42 11.69 -1.26 -3.25
C ALA A 42 12.73 -2.37 -3.24
N HIS A 43 12.27 -3.60 -3.47
CA HIS A 43 13.15 -4.74 -3.64
C HIS A 43 12.55 -5.70 -4.66
N THR A 44 13.33 -6.71 -5.07
CA THR A 44 12.88 -7.73 -6.00
C THR A 44 12.92 -9.13 -5.39
N ARG A 45 13.10 -9.20 -4.06
CA ARG A 45 13.12 -10.48 -3.36
C ARG A 45 11.75 -11.14 -3.36
N THR A 46 11.75 -12.46 -3.51
CA THR A 46 10.50 -13.23 -3.53
C THR A 46 10.10 -13.77 -2.17
N GLU A 47 10.92 -13.61 -1.14
CA GLU A 47 10.60 -14.08 0.22
C GLU A 47 9.60 -13.16 0.91
N THR A 48 9.58 -11.88 0.53
CA THR A 48 8.73 -10.88 1.18
C THR A 48 8.11 -9.97 0.13
N ILE A 49 6.78 -9.88 0.10
CA ILE A 49 6.08 -9.00 -0.85
C ILE A 49 6.03 -7.57 -0.34
N GLY A 50 6.09 -7.38 0.98
CA GLY A 50 6.12 -6.06 1.58
C GLY A 50 6.36 -6.17 3.08
N TYR A 51 6.78 -5.07 3.67
CA TYR A 51 6.93 -4.98 5.12
C TYR A 51 6.70 -3.55 5.58
N ASN A 52 6.37 -3.40 6.86
CA ASN A 52 6.13 -2.11 7.48
C ASN A 52 6.96 -2.07 8.78
N THR A 53 7.97 -1.23 8.79
CA THR A 53 8.87 -1.11 9.94
C THR A 53 8.28 -0.13 10.94
N ASN A 54 8.16 -0.58 12.18
CA ASN A 54 7.67 0.25 13.30
C ASN A 54 6.41 1.04 12.94
N LYS A 55 5.49 0.39 12.26
CA LYS A 55 4.16 0.91 11.90
C LYS A 55 4.21 2.29 11.25
N GLY A 56 4.99 2.40 10.19
CA GLY A 56 5.00 3.60 9.37
C GLY A 56 6.31 4.36 9.34
N GLN A 57 7.37 3.84 9.92
CA GLN A 57 8.69 4.46 9.73
C GLN A 57 9.21 4.21 8.31
N GLU A 58 8.92 3.04 7.77
CA GLU A 58 9.34 2.67 6.42
C GLU A 58 8.46 1.54 5.90
N ILE A 59 8.11 1.60 4.63
CA ILE A 59 7.39 0.52 3.96
C ILE A 59 8.27 0.01 2.82
N GLY A 60 8.56 -1.29 2.82
CA GLY A 60 9.28 -1.94 1.74
C GLY A 60 8.32 -2.70 0.85
N LEU A 61 8.49 -2.61 -0.47
CA LEU A 61 7.61 -3.25 -1.44
C LEU A 61 8.41 -4.06 -2.45
N CYS A 62 7.94 -5.26 -2.75
CA CYS A 62 8.44 -5.98 -3.91
C CYS A 62 7.85 -5.34 -5.16
N ILE A 63 8.70 -5.03 -6.15
CA ILE A 63 8.28 -4.35 -7.37
C ILE A 63 8.34 -5.26 -8.60
N SER A 64 8.44 -6.58 -8.41
CA SER A 64 8.54 -7.55 -9.50
C SER A 64 7.15 -7.96 -10.02
N GLY A 65 6.30 -6.98 -10.36
CA GLY A 65 4.96 -7.24 -10.84
C GLY A 65 4.32 -5.97 -11.38
N ASP A 66 3.03 -6.05 -11.70
CA ASP A 66 2.32 -4.87 -12.18
C ASP A 66 2.00 -3.90 -11.05
N THR A 67 1.70 -2.66 -11.41
CA THR A 67 1.49 -1.59 -10.44
C THR A 67 0.28 -1.83 -9.55
N ASN A 68 -0.76 -2.51 -10.06
CA ASN A 68 -1.95 -2.78 -9.26
C ASN A 68 -1.65 -3.76 -8.12
N LYS A 69 -0.84 -4.79 -8.39
CA LYS A 69 -0.43 -5.73 -7.34
C LYS A 69 0.45 -5.05 -6.31
N ILE A 70 1.34 -4.16 -6.75
CA ILE A 70 2.19 -3.39 -5.83
C ILE A 70 1.31 -2.49 -4.96
N MET A 71 0.28 -1.85 -5.54
CA MET A 71 -0.68 -1.06 -4.77
C MET A 71 -1.42 -1.89 -3.74
N HIS A 72 -1.79 -3.13 -4.09
CA HIS A 72 -2.42 -4.03 -3.13
C HIS A 72 -1.55 -4.20 -1.88
N VAL A 73 -0.26 -4.46 -2.08
CA VAL A 73 0.68 -4.64 -0.96
C VAL A 73 0.86 -3.34 -0.19
N LEU A 74 0.96 -2.21 -0.89
CA LEU A 74 1.08 -0.91 -0.23
C LEU A 74 -0.12 -0.63 0.68
N ILE A 75 -1.34 -0.87 0.18
CA ILE A 75 -2.55 -0.65 0.98
C ILE A 75 -2.56 -1.57 2.20
N HIS A 76 -2.13 -2.82 2.03
CA HIS A 76 -2.00 -3.78 3.12
C HIS A 76 -1.08 -3.24 4.23
N GLU A 77 0.08 -2.69 3.84
CA GLU A 77 1.03 -2.15 4.82
C GLU A 77 0.54 -0.83 5.41
N LEU A 78 -0.13 0.01 4.63
CA LEU A 78 -0.71 1.24 5.16
C LEU A 78 -1.78 0.94 6.21
N ALA A 79 -2.58 -0.10 5.99
CA ALA A 79 -3.61 -0.49 6.96
C ALA A 79 -2.97 -0.89 8.29
N HIS A 80 -1.82 -1.58 8.26
CA HIS A 80 -1.09 -1.90 9.48
C HIS A 80 -0.63 -0.65 10.24
N SER A 81 -0.36 0.44 9.52
CA SER A 81 0.08 1.69 10.15
C SER A 81 -1.05 2.43 10.86
N THR A 82 -2.30 2.03 10.63
CA THR A 82 -3.46 2.71 11.22
C THR A 82 -3.92 2.13 12.55
N ILE A 83 -3.38 0.99 12.96
CA ILE A 83 -3.78 0.33 14.20
C ILE A 83 -2.55 0.02 15.04
N LYS A 84 -2.76 -0.20 16.33
CA LYS A 84 -1.66 -0.51 17.26
C LYS A 84 -1.28 -1.98 17.24
N GLU A 85 -2.24 -2.84 16.96
CA GLU A 85 -2.04 -4.28 16.91
C GLU A 85 -1.26 -4.69 15.66
N TYR A 86 -0.49 -5.76 15.74
CA TYR A 86 0.27 -6.29 14.62
C TYR A 86 -0.43 -7.43 13.88
N ASP A 87 -1.58 -7.89 14.39
CA ASP A 87 -2.34 -8.97 13.77
C ASP A 87 -3.34 -8.43 12.74
N HIS A 88 -4.00 -9.36 12.05
CA HIS A 88 -5.05 -9.03 11.09
C HIS A 88 -6.42 -9.16 11.77
N SER A 89 -6.61 -8.35 12.81
CA SER A 89 -7.87 -8.31 13.58
C SER A 89 -8.99 -7.67 12.77
N ASP A 90 -10.21 -7.69 13.33
CA ASP A 90 -11.35 -7.02 12.70
C ASP A 90 -11.09 -5.53 12.50
N LYS A 91 -10.35 -4.90 13.42
CA LYS A 91 -9.97 -3.50 13.28
C LYS A 91 -9.09 -3.28 12.05
N TYR A 92 -8.14 -4.21 11.83
CA TYR A 92 -7.28 -4.16 10.65
C TYR A 92 -8.12 -4.24 9.37
N TRP A 93 -9.00 -5.25 9.27
CA TRP A 93 -9.79 -5.45 8.06
C TRP A 93 -10.75 -4.31 7.81
N ASP A 94 -11.27 -3.66 8.85
CA ASP A 94 -12.11 -2.48 8.71
C ASP A 94 -11.32 -1.35 8.04
N LYS A 95 -10.11 -1.08 8.53
CA LYS A 95 -9.25 -0.04 7.94
C LYS A 95 -8.84 -0.39 6.52
N TYR A 96 -8.47 -1.65 6.31
CA TYR A 96 -8.07 -2.14 5.00
C TYR A 96 -9.20 -1.94 3.98
N ASN A 97 -10.42 -2.36 4.32
CA ASN A 97 -11.56 -2.25 3.41
C ASN A 97 -11.90 -0.79 3.10
N LYS A 98 -11.79 0.09 4.08
CA LYS A 98 -12.02 1.52 3.85
C LYS A 98 -10.97 2.13 2.93
N LEU A 99 -9.70 1.75 3.10
CA LEU A 99 -8.63 2.23 2.22
C LEU A 99 -8.83 1.70 0.80
N ILE A 100 -9.20 0.43 0.64
CA ILE A 100 -9.49 -0.15 -0.68
C ILE A 100 -10.60 0.65 -1.36
N GLN A 101 -11.67 0.98 -0.65
CA GLN A 101 -12.78 1.73 -1.21
C GLN A 101 -12.35 3.12 -1.67
N ILE A 102 -11.56 3.81 -0.85
CA ILE A 102 -11.05 5.14 -1.21
C ILE A 102 -10.17 5.05 -2.46
N CYS A 103 -9.26 4.10 -2.51
CA CYS A 103 -8.35 3.97 -3.65
C CYS A 103 -9.10 3.57 -4.92
N LYS A 104 -10.14 2.75 -4.79
CA LYS A 104 -11.00 2.39 -5.91
C LYS A 104 -11.72 3.62 -6.46
N GLU A 105 -12.28 4.45 -5.59
CA GLU A 105 -12.97 5.66 -5.99
C GLU A 105 -12.03 6.68 -6.64
N LEU A 106 -10.78 6.73 -6.20
CA LEU A 106 -9.78 7.61 -6.79
C LEU A 106 -9.23 7.07 -8.12
N GLY A 107 -9.57 5.83 -8.48
CA GLY A 107 -9.09 5.23 -9.73
C GLY A 107 -7.62 4.82 -9.67
N ILE A 108 -7.05 4.65 -8.48
CA ILE A 108 -5.64 4.27 -8.33
C ILE A 108 -5.44 2.81 -7.97
N TYR A 109 -6.52 2.06 -7.78
CA TYR A 109 -6.45 0.65 -7.45
C TYR A 109 -7.69 -0.08 -7.94
N GLU A 110 -7.51 -1.28 -8.49
CA GLU A 110 -8.60 -2.19 -8.83
C GLU A 110 -8.53 -3.40 -7.90
N PRO A 111 -9.62 -3.73 -7.16
CA PRO A 111 -9.62 -4.87 -6.27
C PRO A 111 -9.24 -6.17 -7.00
N ILE A 112 -8.41 -6.97 -6.35
CA ILE A 112 -7.98 -8.27 -6.87
C ILE A 112 -8.92 -9.32 -6.30
N THR A 113 -9.83 -9.80 -7.13
CA THR A 113 -10.88 -10.72 -6.68
C THR A 113 -10.50 -12.19 -6.82
N GLN A 114 -9.44 -12.49 -7.55
CA GLN A 114 -8.96 -13.84 -7.76
C GLN A 114 -7.54 -13.98 -7.23
N LYS A 115 -7.23 -15.15 -6.67
CA LYS A 115 -5.89 -15.42 -6.18
C LYS A 115 -4.88 -15.29 -7.32
N THR A 116 -3.91 -14.41 -7.13
CA THR A 116 -2.93 -14.06 -8.15
C THR A 116 -1.54 -14.13 -7.53
N LYS A 117 -0.58 -14.67 -8.26
CA LYS A 117 0.80 -14.75 -7.78
C LYS A 117 1.50 -13.41 -7.95
N PHE A 118 2.21 -13.01 -6.91
CA PHE A 118 3.02 -11.80 -6.90
C PHE A 118 4.22 -12.00 -5.99
N CYS A 119 5.43 -11.86 -6.55
CA CYS A 119 6.68 -12.01 -5.80
C CYS A 119 6.72 -13.30 -4.98
N GLY A 120 6.27 -14.40 -5.56
CA GLY A 120 6.29 -15.71 -4.91
C GLY A 120 5.18 -15.95 -3.90
N LYS A 121 4.27 -15.01 -3.73
CA LYS A 121 3.14 -15.12 -2.80
C LYS A 121 1.84 -14.94 -3.55
N ASP A 122 0.75 -15.44 -2.96
CA ASP A 122 -0.58 -15.21 -3.51
C ASP A 122 -1.17 -13.94 -2.89
N VAL A 123 -1.77 -13.10 -3.74
CA VAL A 123 -2.45 -11.88 -3.29
C VAL A 123 -3.91 -11.92 -3.75
N GLN A 124 -4.79 -11.46 -2.89
CA GLN A 124 -6.22 -11.40 -3.16
C GLN A 124 -6.88 -10.51 -2.11
N ASP A 125 -7.82 -9.69 -2.53
CA ASP A 125 -8.63 -8.90 -1.60
C ASP A 125 -9.67 -9.79 -0.94
N LYS A 126 -9.94 -9.49 0.32
CA LYS A 126 -10.97 -10.17 1.07
C LYS A 126 -12.35 -9.63 0.76
#